data_5b306d9a7f82d0bb810f1f783e6dac27
#
_entry.id   5b306d9a7f82d0bb810f1f783e6dac27
#
_cell.length_a   1.000
_cell.length_b   1.000
_cell.length_c   1.000
_cell.angle_alpha   90.00
_cell.angle_beta   90.00
_cell.angle_gamma   90.00
#
_symmetry.space_group_name_H-M   'P 1'
#
loop_
_entity.id
_entity.type
_entity.pdbx_description
1 polymer ?
#
loop_
_entity_poly.entity_id
_entity_poly.type
_entity_poly.pdbx_seq_one_letter_code
_entity_poly.pdbx_strand_id
1 'polypeptide(L)'
;MTGLGRREFFGATAGAAALAGLVACATTDSTNNGAAAPASAGGSSGAVTLRWWGNNSWEIRLPGGKTVLIDPWLTRFHTGTYTAEGADPQTPITVDTALIDRYVDSGELRADHILVTHGHYDHLADVPYLAKKTGATVLGTETHLNLMAALGAPEQQLALATGGEVLRFDGYTIRVLRSLHSASGPRATVAFAGTRPGFGSGNLPEPRVIRDLVEGGTLAYEVSGGGVSVLDFGGSNYIESEVAGLRPDVLLLPAGGGKIADYVGRLLRATGNPRYVLPTHWDDFDHPLTEPARDWGGLEPLRAAVAAVSPQSTFVTVDHLQTFTP
;
A
#
# COMPACT_ATOMS: atom_id res chain seq x y z
N MET A 1 -1.44 -54.25 13.91
CA MET A 1 -0.16 -54.94 13.74
C MET A 1 0.58 -54.20 12.67
N THR A 2 1.51 -53.64 13.01
CA THR A 2 2.87 -53.38 13.25
C THR A 2 3.19 -51.93 12.85
N GLY A 3 3.63 -51.16 13.84
CA GLY A 3 4.10 -49.81 13.65
C GLY A 3 5.44 -49.77 12.94
N LEU A 4 5.68 -48.68 12.23
CA LEU A 4 7.01 -48.30 11.73
C LEU A 4 7.46 -47.03 12.47
N GLY A 5 8.59 -47.21 13.16
CA GLY A 5 9.16 -46.25 14.06
C GLY A 5 9.83 -45.07 13.35
N ARG A 6 9.79 -43.95 14.06
CA ARG A 6 10.68 -42.81 13.86
C ARG A 6 12.11 -43.25 14.21
N ARG A 7 13.04 -43.06 13.30
CA ARG A 7 14.47 -42.73 13.52
C ARG A 7 15.26 -42.97 12.26
N GLU A 8 16.20 -42.05 12.03
CA GLU A 8 17.31 -42.04 11.09
C GLU A 8 17.17 -41.06 9.91
N PHE A 9 17.60 -39.84 10.19
CA PHE A 9 18.28 -38.99 9.21
C PHE A 9 19.18 -37.99 9.97
N PHE A 10 20.34 -38.49 10.40
CA PHE A 10 21.52 -37.68 10.70
C PHE A 10 22.73 -38.46 10.20
N GLY A 11 23.26 -38.03 9.11
CA GLY A 11 24.52 -38.48 8.54
C GLY A 11 25.28 -37.29 8.00
N ALA A 12 26.26 -36.87 8.78
CA ALA A 12 27.15 -35.77 8.48
C ALA A 12 28.10 -36.11 7.34
N THR A 13 28.49 -35.12 6.53
CA THR A 13 29.86 -35.06 6.00
C THR A 13 30.32 -33.62 5.91
N ALA A 14 31.36 -33.34 6.66
CA ALA A 14 32.15 -32.13 6.63
C ALA A 14 33.01 -32.08 5.36
N GLY A 15 33.12 -30.92 4.74
CA GLY A 15 34.07 -30.61 3.69
C GLY A 15 34.54 -29.17 3.86
N ALA A 16 35.64 -29.00 4.58
CA ALA A 16 36.37 -27.76 4.68
C ALA A 16 37.20 -27.52 3.42
N ALA A 17 37.05 -26.36 2.78
CA ALA A 17 38.05 -25.85 1.84
C ALA A 17 38.37 -24.41 2.24
N ALA A 18 39.54 -24.25 2.83
CA ALA A 18 40.15 -22.95 3.08
C ALA A 18 40.78 -22.44 1.78
N LEU A 19 40.50 -21.19 1.42
CA LEU A 19 41.29 -20.46 0.43
C LEU A 19 41.75 -19.14 1.10
N ALA A 20 43.05 -19.15 1.43
CA ALA A 20 43.81 -17.98 1.79
C ALA A 20 44.17 -17.22 0.50
N GLY A 21 43.93 -15.92 0.47
CA GLY A 21 44.28 -15.01 -0.64
C GLY A 21 44.76 -13.67 -0.07
N LEU A 22 46.00 -13.51 -0.07
CA LEU A 22 47.00 -12.47 0.08
C LEU A 22 46.51 -11.01 0.03
N VAL A 23 46.84 -10.31 1.10
CA VAL A 23 46.92 -8.86 1.18
C VAL A 23 48.20 -8.40 0.51
N ALA A 24 48.13 -7.54 -0.49
CA ALA A 24 49.27 -6.77 -0.99
C ALA A 24 49.01 -5.27 -0.67
N CYS A 25 49.76 -4.77 0.28
CA CYS A 25 49.97 -3.33 0.46
C CYS A 25 50.90 -2.82 -0.62
N ALA A 26 50.46 -1.82 -1.37
CA ALA A 26 51.37 -0.98 -2.14
C ALA A 26 51.09 0.48 -1.78
N THR A 27 52.06 1.08 -1.08
CA THR A 27 52.16 2.51 -0.89
C THR A 27 52.88 3.10 -2.10
N THR A 28 52.30 4.11 -2.74
CA THR A 28 53.08 5.12 -3.49
C THR A 28 52.41 6.48 -3.37
N ASP A 29 53.26 7.41 -3.00
CA ASP A 29 53.01 8.81 -2.84
C ASP A 29 52.73 9.58 -4.15
N SER A 30 51.96 10.62 -3.94
CA SER A 30 52.03 12.03 -4.46
C SER A 30 51.72 12.35 -5.92
N THR A 31 50.94 13.41 -5.93
CA THR A 31 50.87 14.66 -6.68
C THR A 31 49.79 14.81 -7.73
N ASN A 32 48.83 15.61 -7.31
CA ASN A 32 48.23 16.77 -7.99
C ASN A 32 47.82 16.67 -9.46
N ASN A 33 46.49 16.66 -9.74
CA ASN A 33 45.84 17.74 -10.47
C ASN A 33 44.37 17.43 -10.78
N GLY A 34 43.51 18.41 -10.53
CA GLY A 34 42.27 18.62 -11.29
C GLY A 34 41.14 17.68 -10.99
N ALA A 35 40.53 17.80 -9.82
CA ALA A 35 39.23 17.21 -9.56
C ALA A 35 38.17 17.90 -10.45
N ALA A 36 37.75 17.24 -11.52
CA ALA A 36 36.42 17.48 -12.07
C ALA A 36 35.40 16.94 -11.08
N ALA A 37 34.64 17.85 -10.48
CA ALA A 37 33.47 17.46 -9.68
C ALA A 37 32.57 16.53 -10.51
N PRO A 38 32.03 15.47 -9.93
CA PRO A 38 31.00 14.70 -10.62
C PRO A 38 29.85 15.64 -10.94
N ALA A 39 29.48 15.67 -12.22
CA ALA A 39 28.31 16.39 -12.65
C ALA A 39 27.14 15.90 -11.81
N SER A 40 26.57 16.78 -10.99
CA SER A 40 25.29 16.58 -10.36
C SER A 40 24.31 16.33 -11.50
N ALA A 41 23.83 15.11 -11.62
CA ALA A 41 22.67 14.80 -12.44
C ALA A 41 21.58 15.74 -11.95
N GLY A 42 21.20 16.71 -12.77
CA GLY A 42 20.11 17.64 -12.52
C GLY A 42 18.81 16.86 -12.46
N GLY A 43 18.51 16.31 -11.29
CA GLY A 43 17.19 15.82 -10.96
C GLY A 43 16.25 17.02 -11.00
N SER A 44 15.18 16.96 -11.77
CA SER A 44 14.12 17.95 -11.75
C SER A 44 13.65 18.10 -10.30
N SER A 45 13.84 19.28 -9.71
CA SER A 45 13.53 19.61 -8.32
C SER A 45 12.00 19.80 -8.15
N GLY A 46 11.22 18.75 -8.38
CA GLY A 46 9.82 18.72 -8.02
C GLY A 46 9.66 18.30 -6.56
N ALA A 47 8.80 18.95 -5.80
CA ALA A 47 8.41 18.48 -4.47
C ALA A 47 7.59 17.20 -4.57
N VAL A 48 7.69 16.32 -3.57
CA VAL A 48 6.74 15.22 -3.40
C VAL A 48 5.36 15.79 -3.10
N THR A 49 4.33 15.32 -3.77
CA THR A 49 2.95 15.72 -3.51
C THR A 49 2.05 14.50 -3.36
N LEU A 50 1.08 14.60 -2.46
CA LEU A 50 0.07 13.58 -2.21
C LEU A 50 -1.29 14.13 -2.61
N ARG A 51 -1.99 13.48 -3.55
CA ARG A 51 -3.37 13.81 -3.90
C ARG A 51 -4.29 12.72 -3.40
N TRP A 52 -5.35 13.11 -2.71
CA TRP A 52 -6.32 12.17 -2.18
C TRP A 52 -7.52 11.99 -3.12
N TRP A 53 -7.82 10.73 -3.43
CA TRP A 53 -8.92 10.32 -4.31
C TRP A 53 -10.09 9.70 -3.51
N GLY A 54 -10.19 10.01 -2.21
CA GLY A 54 -11.17 9.42 -1.32
C GLY A 54 -10.76 8.04 -0.80
N ASN A 55 -11.48 7.51 0.20
CA ASN A 55 -11.20 6.24 0.84
C ASN A 55 -9.69 6.09 1.23
N ASN A 56 -9.04 5.00 0.86
CA ASN A 56 -7.58 4.83 0.98
C ASN A 56 -6.85 5.13 -0.33
N SER A 57 -7.47 5.85 -1.24
CA SER A 57 -6.95 6.08 -2.59
C SER A 57 -6.03 7.30 -2.63
N TRP A 58 -4.73 7.07 -2.76
CA TRP A 58 -3.71 8.10 -2.78
C TRP A 58 -2.86 8.06 -4.04
N GLU A 59 -2.56 9.24 -4.56
CA GLU A 59 -1.60 9.48 -5.63
C GLU A 59 -0.38 10.17 -5.03
N ILE A 60 0.79 9.53 -5.10
CA ILE A 60 2.07 10.08 -4.65
C ILE A 60 2.87 10.44 -5.89
N ARG A 61 3.02 11.74 -6.14
CA ARG A 61 3.86 12.25 -7.22
C ARG A 61 5.26 12.51 -6.69
N LEU A 62 6.23 11.94 -7.33
CA LEU A 62 7.65 11.96 -6.94
C LEU A 62 8.46 12.87 -7.88
N PRO A 63 9.60 13.41 -7.43
CA PRO A 63 10.55 14.07 -8.31
C PRO A 63 10.91 13.20 -9.51
N GLY A 64 11.09 13.82 -10.68
CA GLY A 64 11.33 13.07 -11.91
C GLY A 64 10.06 12.65 -12.65
N GLY A 65 8.87 13.04 -12.16
CA GLY A 65 7.58 12.79 -12.80
C GLY A 65 7.04 11.39 -12.62
N LYS A 66 7.62 10.62 -11.67
CA LYS A 66 7.12 9.30 -11.32
C LYS A 66 5.91 9.40 -10.40
N THR A 67 4.96 8.47 -10.58
CA THR A 67 3.71 8.46 -9.83
C THR A 67 3.41 7.05 -9.31
N VAL A 68 3.12 6.98 -8.01
CA VAL A 68 2.66 5.76 -7.34
C VAL A 68 1.24 5.97 -6.85
N LEU A 69 0.34 5.06 -7.21
CA LEU A 69 -1.01 5.01 -6.66
C LEU A 69 -1.09 3.95 -5.56
N ILE A 70 -1.85 4.22 -4.52
CA ILE A 70 -2.21 3.25 -3.47
C ILE A 70 -3.72 3.10 -3.51
N ASP A 71 -4.22 1.86 -3.61
CA ASP A 71 -5.63 1.48 -3.58
C ASP A 71 -6.57 2.39 -4.41
N PRO A 72 -6.28 2.68 -5.69
CA PRO A 72 -7.08 3.62 -6.46
C PRO A 72 -8.48 3.07 -6.71
N TRP A 73 -9.49 3.76 -6.16
CA TRP A 73 -10.90 3.48 -6.35
C TRP A 73 -11.68 4.77 -6.65
N LEU A 74 -11.79 5.07 -7.95
CA LEU A 74 -12.41 6.30 -8.46
C LEU A 74 -13.92 6.13 -8.68
N THR A 75 -14.34 4.93 -9.09
CA THR A 75 -15.73 4.62 -9.46
C THR A 75 -16.68 4.83 -8.30
N ARG A 76 -16.31 4.42 -7.10
CA ARG A 76 -17.11 4.58 -5.89
C ARG A 76 -18.59 4.23 -6.13
N PHE A 77 -18.81 3.02 -6.70
CA PHE A 77 -20.18 2.54 -6.91
C PHE A 77 -20.91 2.37 -5.57
N HIS A 78 -22.22 2.62 -5.56
CA HIS A 78 -23.02 2.60 -4.35
C HIS A 78 -23.01 1.23 -3.67
N THR A 79 -22.66 1.18 -2.39
CA THR A 79 -22.52 -0.05 -1.60
C THR A 79 -23.37 -0.07 -0.34
N GLY A 80 -23.77 1.08 0.19
CA GLY A 80 -24.46 1.21 1.47
C GLY A 80 -23.58 0.94 2.69
N THR A 81 -22.26 0.99 2.57
CA THR A 81 -21.31 0.57 3.63
C THR A 81 -21.55 1.29 4.95
N TYR A 82 -21.89 2.57 4.93
CA TYR A 82 -22.12 3.39 6.13
C TYR A 82 -23.60 3.62 6.44
N THR A 83 -24.49 2.85 5.84
CA THR A 83 -25.91 2.81 6.24
C THR A 83 -26.11 1.92 7.47
N ALA A 84 -27.30 1.97 8.07
CA ALA A 84 -27.63 1.12 9.22
C ALA A 84 -27.62 -0.39 8.87
N GLU A 85 -27.94 -0.72 7.63
CA GLU A 85 -27.96 -2.08 7.09
C GLU A 85 -26.55 -2.58 6.74
N GLY A 86 -25.61 -1.64 6.46
CA GLY A 86 -24.28 -1.96 5.94
C GLY A 86 -24.27 -2.39 4.48
N ALA A 87 -23.10 -2.68 3.95
CA ALA A 87 -22.96 -3.11 2.56
C ALA A 87 -23.65 -4.45 2.30
N ASP A 88 -24.47 -4.52 1.24
CA ASP A 88 -25.01 -5.79 0.76
C ASP A 88 -23.90 -6.60 0.07
N PRO A 89 -23.53 -7.79 0.58
CA PRO A 89 -22.50 -8.64 -0.02
C PRO A 89 -22.77 -9.02 -1.48
N GLN A 90 -24.02 -8.90 -1.93
CA GLN A 90 -24.43 -9.18 -3.31
C GLN A 90 -24.38 -7.95 -4.22
N THR A 91 -23.93 -6.79 -3.73
CA THR A 91 -23.76 -5.59 -4.56
C THR A 91 -22.87 -5.90 -5.75
N PRO A 92 -23.33 -5.66 -7.00
CA PRO A 92 -22.53 -5.91 -8.19
C PRO A 92 -21.28 -5.02 -8.22
N ILE A 93 -20.15 -5.59 -8.66
CA ILE A 93 -18.95 -4.81 -8.98
C ILE A 93 -19.24 -4.07 -10.29
N THR A 94 -19.19 -2.75 -10.25
CA THR A 94 -19.38 -1.89 -11.43
C THR A 94 -18.20 -0.93 -11.51
N VAL A 95 -17.47 -0.96 -12.65
CA VAL A 95 -16.35 -0.04 -12.89
C VAL A 95 -16.77 1.00 -13.92
N ASP A 96 -16.73 2.28 -13.56
CA ASP A 96 -16.97 3.39 -14.49
C ASP A 96 -15.70 3.67 -15.31
N THR A 97 -15.55 2.93 -16.40
CA THR A 97 -14.39 3.07 -17.28
C THR A 97 -14.33 4.45 -17.94
N ALA A 98 -15.48 5.08 -18.18
CA ALA A 98 -15.53 6.42 -18.78
C ALA A 98 -15.00 7.49 -17.80
N LEU A 99 -15.30 7.34 -16.50
CA LEU A 99 -14.74 8.20 -15.45
C LEU A 99 -13.22 8.06 -15.38
N ILE A 100 -12.72 6.82 -15.37
CA ILE A 100 -11.28 6.52 -15.35
C ILE A 100 -10.59 7.08 -16.57
N ASP A 101 -11.15 6.83 -17.77
CA ASP A 101 -10.63 7.34 -19.04
C ASP A 101 -10.50 8.86 -19.03
N ARG A 102 -11.48 9.57 -18.53
CA ARG A 102 -11.45 11.03 -18.43
C ARG A 102 -10.23 11.53 -17.66
N TYR A 103 -9.94 10.95 -16.50
CA TYR A 103 -8.80 11.38 -15.68
C TYR A 103 -7.45 10.95 -16.25
N VAL A 104 -7.38 9.77 -16.87
CA VAL A 104 -6.13 9.29 -17.46
C VAL A 104 -5.83 10.00 -18.79
N ASP A 105 -6.80 10.15 -19.67
CA ASP A 105 -6.63 10.78 -20.99
C ASP A 105 -6.36 12.29 -20.87
N SER A 106 -6.92 12.96 -19.86
CA SER A 106 -6.56 14.36 -19.56
C SER A 106 -5.16 14.51 -18.97
N GLY A 107 -4.53 13.42 -18.53
CA GLY A 107 -3.24 13.44 -17.84
C GLY A 107 -3.32 13.90 -16.38
N GLU A 108 -4.53 14.06 -15.83
CA GLU A 108 -4.72 14.39 -14.43
C GLU A 108 -4.34 13.23 -13.50
N LEU A 109 -4.56 11.98 -13.96
CA LEU A 109 -4.16 10.76 -13.27
C LEU A 109 -3.12 10.02 -14.10
N ARG A 110 -2.02 9.64 -13.48
CA ARG A 110 -0.96 8.81 -14.04
C ARG A 110 -0.53 7.77 -13.04
N ALA A 111 0.08 6.68 -13.50
CA ALA A 111 0.67 5.69 -12.63
C ALA A 111 1.87 5.01 -13.30
N ASP A 112 2.98 4.93 -12.60
CA ASP A 112 4.09 4.01 -12.89
C ASP A 112 3.90 2.71 -12.10
N HIS A 113 3.39 2.84 -10.86
CA HIS A 113 3.07 1.71 -9.98
C HIS A 113 1.70 1.89 -9.34
N ILE A 114 1.01 0.78 -9.12
CA ILE A 114 -0.21 0.69 -8.31
C ILE A 114 0.05 -0.31 -7.19
N LEU A 115 -0.16 0.10 -5.95
CA LEU A 115 0.05 -0.69 -4.75
C LEU A 115 -1.31 -1.08 -4.18
N VAL A 116 -1.58 -2.38 -4.04
CA VAL A 116 -2.83 -2.89 -3.49
C VAL A 116 -2.58 -3.38 -2.08
N THR A 117 -3.23 -2.74 -1.10
CA THR A 117 -3.06 -3.12 0.31
C THR A 117 -3.81 -4.40 0.63
N HIS A 118 -5.04 -4.55 0.14
CA HIS A 118 -5.84 -5.77 0.28
C HIS A 118 -6.92 -5.87 -0.81
N GLY A 119 -7.56 -7.04 -0.92
CA GLY A 119 -8.38 -7.39 -2.08
C GLY A 119 -9.82 -6.91 -2.06
N HIS A 120 -10.27 -6.11 -1.08
CA HIS A 120 -11.66 -5.63 -1.05
C HIS A 120 -11.99 -4.69 -2.20
N TYR A 121 -13.27 -4.56 -2.49
CA TYR A 121 -13.80 -3.81 -3.62
C TYR A 121 -13.36 -2.34 -3.64
N ASP A 122 -13.33 -1.73 -2.48
CA ASP A 122 -12.97 -0.32 -2.28
C ASP A 122 -11.44 -0.05 -2.34
N HIS A 123 -10.64 -1.09 -2.59
CA HIS A 123 -9.18 -1.01 -2.78
C HIS A 123 -8.74 -1.59 -4.13
N LEU A 124 -9.50 -2.55 -4.70
CA LEU A 124 -9.04 -3.31 -5.85
C LEU A 124 -9.92 -3.17 -7.09
N ALA A 125 -11.23 -2.82 -6.97
CA ALA A 125 -12.17 -2.95 -8.08
C ALA A 125 -11.76 -2.21 -9.36
N ASP A 126 -11.22 -0.99 -9.26
CA ASP A 126 -10.80 -0.19 -10.41
C ASP A 126 -9.40 -0.54 -10.93
N VAL A 127 -8.58 -1.23 -10.10
CA VAL A 127 -7.16 -1.47 -10.37
C VAL A 127 -6.93 -2.23 -11.68
N PRO A 128 -7.68 -3.28 -12.04
CA PRO A 128 -7.49 -3.99 -13.30
C PRO A 128 -7.58 -3.09 -14.53
N TYR A 129 -8.60 -2.21 -14.55
CA TYR A 129 -8.79 -1.29 -15.65
C TYR A 129 -7.74 -0.16 -15.65
N LEU A 130 -7.44 0.41 -14.49
CA LEU A 130 -6.38 1.42 -14.34
C LEU A 130 -5.02 0.89 -14.79
N ALA A 131 -4.64 -0.31 -14.37
CA ALA A 131 -3.40 -0.95 -14.81
C ALA A 131 -3.32 -1.04 -16.33
N LYS A 132 -4.37 -1.59 -16.98
CA LYS A 132 -4.46 -1.68 -18.44
C LYS A 132 -4.36 -0.33 -19.09
N LYS A 133 -5.00 0.71 -18.57
CA LYS A 133 -5.08 2.04 -19.17
C LYS A 133 -3.78 2.83 -19.02
N THR A 134 -3.12 2.73 -17.86
CA THR A 134 -1.90 3.49 -17.54
C THR A 134 -0.61 2.78 -17.94
N GLY A 135 -0.64 1.46 -18.10
CA GLY A 135 0.57 0.65 -18.27
C GLY A 135 1.33 0.39 -16.96
N ALA A 136 0.79 0.76 -15.81
CA ALA A 136 1.44 0.63 -14.51
C ALA A 136 1.71 -0.82 -14.11
N THR A 137 2.81 -1.04 -13.38
CA THR A 137 3.05 -2.29 -12.67
C THR A 137 2.25 -2.31 -11.36
N VAL A 138 1.52 -3.39 -11.11
CA VAL A 138 0.69 -3.55 -9.90
C VAL A 138 1.37 -4.49 -8.93
N LEU A 139 1.51 -4.08 -7.66
CA LEU A 139 2.01 -4.92 -6.58
C LEU A 139 0.87 -5.38 -5.68
N GLY A 140 0.87 -6.67 -5.35
CA GLY A 140 -0.13 -7.26 -4.45
C GLY A 140 0.21 -8.69 -4.07
N THR A 141 -0.57 -9.28 -3.16
CA THR A 141 -0.43 -10.70 -2.78
C THR A 141 -0.87 -11.60 -3.93
N GLU A 142 -0.58 -12.90 -3.84
CA GLU A 142 -1.04 -13.89 -4.83
C GLU A 142 -2.57 -13.82 -5.04
N THR A 143 -3.35 -13.67 -3.98
CA THR A 143 -4.79 -13.51 -4.07
C THR A 143 -5.19 -12.26 -4.83
N HIS A 144 -4.56 -11.12 -4.55
CA HIS A 144 -4.81 -9.86 -5.28
C HIS A 144 -4.54 -10.03 -6.76
N LEU A 145 -3.40 -10.64 -7.12
CA LEU A 145 -3.03 -10.87 -8.52
C LEU A 145 -4.05 -11.79 -9.22
N ASN A 146 -4.51 -12.84 -8.54
CA ASN A 146 -5.51 -13.77 -9.09
C ASN A 146 -6.89 -13.11 -9.26
N LEU A 147 -7.29 -12.22 -8.33
CA LEU A 147 -8.51 -11.42 -8.47
C LEU A 147 -8.40 -10.47 -9.67
N MET A 148 -7.30 -9.74 -9.78
CA MET A 148 -7.06 -8.78 -10.86
C MET A 148 -6.95 -9.46 -12.23
N ALA A 149 -6.27 -10.59 -12.33
CA ALA A 149 -6.20 -11.37 -13.57
C ALA A 149 -7.58 -11.86 -14.01
N ALA A 150 -8.43 -12.32 -13.06
CA ALA A 150 -9.81 -12.72 -13.35
C ALA A 150 -10.69 -11.54 -13.78
N LEU A 151 -10.37 -10.32 -13.37
CA LEU A 151 -11.04 -9.08 -13.78
C LEU A 151 -10.39 -8.44 -15.02
N GLY A 152 -9.47 -9.13 -15.70
CA GLY A 152 -8.91 -8.74 -16.99
C GLY A 152 -7.70 -7.79 -16.91
N ALA A 153 -7.02 -7.70 -15.77
CA ALA A 153 -5.73 -7.01 -15.72
C ALA A 153 -4.70 -7.74 -16.60
N PRO A 154 -3.81 -7.02 -17.31
CA PRO A 154 -2.73 -7.64 -18.07
C PRO A 154 -1.74 -8.35 -17.13
N GLU A 155 -1.59 -9.67 -17.25
CA GLU A 155 -0.76 -10.48 -16.34
C GLU A 155 0.71 -10.00 -16.27
N GLN A 156 1.25 -9.50 -17.38
CA GLN A 156 2.63 -8.96 -17.43
C GLN A 156 2.84 -7.70 -16.60
N GLN A 157 1.78 -7.06 -16.14
CA GLN A 157 1.82 -5.89 -15.24
C GLN A 157 1.70 -6.29 -13.76
N LEU A 158 1.39 -7.55 -13.46
CA LEU A 158 1.14 -8.03 -12.11
C LEU A 158 2.44 -8.53 -11.47
N ALA A 159 2.83 -7.95 -10.35
CA ALA A 159 4.02 -8.29 -9.59
C ALA A 159 3.68 -8.76 -8.17
N LEU A 160 4.12 -9.98 -7.83
CA LEU A 160 3.89 -10.56 -6.51
C LEU A 160 4.67 -9.82 -5.43
N ALA A 161 3.99 -9.50 -4.34
CA ALA A 161 4.56 -8.97 -3.11
C ALA A 161 4.05 -9.79 -1.91
N THR A 162 4.94 -10.06 -0.95
CA THR A 162 4.66 -10.92 0.20
C THR A 162 4.94 -10.26 1.54
N GLY A 163 5.54 -9.04 1.49
CA GLY A 163 6.04 -8.30 2.65
C GLY A 163 7.49 -8.64 2.97
N GLY A 164 8.30 -7.61 3.15
CA GLY A 164 9.74 -7.66 3.37
C GLY A 164 10.56 -7.18 2.16
N GLU A 165 9.95 -6.99 1.01
CA GLU A 165 10.63 -6.49 -0.19
C GLU A 165 10.99 -5.00 -0.05
N VAL A 166 12.15 -4.62 -0.59
CA VAL A 166 12.57 -3.23 -0.79
C VAL A 166 12.92 -3.06 -2.26
N LEU A 167 11.99 -2.52 -3.02
CA LEU A 167 12.11 -2.29 -4.45
C LEU A 167 12.73 -0.92 -4.69
N ARG A 168 13.83 -0.89 -5.43
CA ARG A 168 14.58 0.35 -5.72
C ARG A 168 14.41 0.73 -7.17
N PHE A 169 13.97 1.95 -7.39
CA PHE A 169 13.78 2.56 -8.70
C PHE A 169 14.65 3.81 -8.81
N ASP A 170 14.72 4.38 -10.00
CA ASP A 170 15.42 5.64 -10.18
C ASP A 170 14.68 6.79 -9.46
N GLY A 171 15.31 7.31 -8.43
CA GLY A 171 14.81 8.43 -7.61
C GLY A 171 13.83 8.07 -6.49
N TYR A 172 13.41 6.80 -6.33
CA TYR A 172 12.50 6.38 -5.24
C TYR A 172 12.60 4.90 -4.87
N THR A 173 12.03 4.56 -3.72
CA THR A 173 11.91 3.18 -3.24
C THR A 173 10.49 2.89 -2.82
N ILE A 174 10.09 1.61 -2.96
CA ILE A 174 8.86 1.06 -2.39
C ILE A 174 9.28 -0.06 -1.45
N ARG A 175 8.96 0.07 -0.16
CA ARG A 175 9.09 -0.99 0.81
C ARG A 175 7.74 -1.62 1.02
N VAL A 176 7.67 -2.95 0.95
CA VAL A 176 6.46 -3.72 1.21
C VAL A 176 6.55 -4.32 2.61
N LEU A 177 5.50 -4.19 3.39
CA LEU A 177 5.39 -4.69 4.74
C LEU A 177 4.18 -5.63 4.84
N ARG A 178 4.29 -6.66 5.65
CA ARG A 178 3.11 -7.44 6.04
C ARG A 178 2.26 -6.63 7.00
N SER A 179 0.94 -6.72 6.82
CA SER A 179 0.01 -6.00 7.67
C SER A 179 -1.20 -6.86 8.02
N LEU A 180 -2.18 -6.26 8.69
CA LEU A 180 -3.43 -6.89 9.08
C LEU A 180 -4.59 -5.99 8.69
N HIS A 181 -5.66 -6.61 8.21
CA HIS A 181 -6.90 -5.90 7.93
C HIS A 181 -7.58 -5.39 9.21
N SER A 182 -8.34 -4.32 9.08
CA SER A 182 -9.24 -3.81 10.12
C SER A 182 -10.12 -4.93 10.67
N ALA A 183 -10.37 -4.91 11.98
CA ALA A 183 -11.30 -5.83 12.61
C ALA A 183 -12.62 -5.14 12.89
N SER A 184 -13.74 -5.78 12.57
CA SER A 184 -15.08 -5.24 12.72
C SER A 184 -16.05 -6.19 13.42
N GLY A 185 -17.22 -5.67 13.79
CA GLY A 185 -18.27 -6.43 14.45
C GLY A 185 -17.93 -6.91 15.87
N PRO A 186 -18.86 -7.62 16.55
CA PRO A 186 -18.70 -8.05 17.95
C PRO A 186 -17.54 -9.04 18.17
N ARG A 187 -17.17 -9.80 17.14
CA ARG A 187 -16.11 -10.81 17.21
C ARG A 187 -14.76 -10.33 16.67
N ALA A 188 -14.66 -9.05 16.30
CA ALA A 188 -13.45 -8.49 15.72
C ALA A 188 -12.93 -9.31 14.53
N THR A 189 -13.82 -9.60 13.58
CA THR A 189 -13.51 -10.38 12.37
C THR A 189 -13.19 -9.48 11.18
N VAL A 190 -12.49 -10.04 10.20
CA VAL A 190 -12.24 -9.40 8.91
C VAL A 190 -13.46 -9.61 8.01
N ALA A 191 -13.94 -8.55 7.36
CA ALA A 191 -14.98 -8.65 6.36
C ALA A 191 -14.45 -9.40 5.13
N PHE A 192 -15.30 -10.16 4.45
CA PHE A 192 -14.94 -10.91 3.24
C PHE A 192 -13.56 -11.58 3.30
N ALA A 193 -13.24 -12.18 4.46
CA ALA A 193 -11.98 -12.87 4.66
C ALA A 193 -11.83 -14.05 3.68
N GLY A 194 -10.60 -14.33 3.27
CA GLY A 194 -10.33 -15.49 2.43
C GLY A 194 -9.19 -15.28 1.46
N THR A 195 -8.94 -16.30 0.66
CA THR A 195 -7.93 -16.30 -0.39
C THR A 195 -8.53 -16.79 -1.70
N ARG A 196 -7.97 -16.38 -2.82
CA ARG A 196 -8.26 -16.90 -4.12
C ARG A 196 -7.09 -17.78 -4.56
N PRO A 197 -7.28 -19.09 -4.83
CA PRO A 197 -6.19 -19.98 -5.22
C PRO A 197 -5.55 -19.57 -6.54
N GLY A 198 -4.31 -20.01 -6.71
CA GLY A 198 -3.29 -19.54 -7.60
C GLY A 198 -3.55 -19.55 -9.08
N PHE A 199 -2.63 -18.93 -9.78
CA PHE A 199 -2.55 -18.93 -11.24
C PHE A 199 -2.59 -20.35 -11.81
N GLY A 200 -3.33 -20.54 -12.90
CA GLY A 200 -3.38 -21.84 -13.59
C GLY A 200 -4.33 -22.85 -12.97
N SER A 201 -5.07 -22.53 -11.94
CA SER A 201 -6.16 -23.37 -11.42
C SER A 201 -7.36 -23.45 -12.37
N GLY A 202 -7.23 -22.96 -13.60
CA GLY A 202 -8.17 -22.97 -14.72
C GLY A 202 -9.64 -22.77 -14.32
N ASN A 203 -10.34 -21.81 -14.89
CA ASN A 203 -11.78 -21.60 -14.73
C ASN A 203 -12.27 -21.18 -13.32
N LEU A 204 -11.48 -20.40 -12.56
CA LEU A 204 -12.08 -19.69 -11.43
C LEU A 204 -13.13 -18.71 -11.95
N PRO A 205 -14.33 -18.67 -11.39
CA PRO A 205 -15.35 -17.74 -11.83
C PRO A 205 -14.87 -16.29 -11.64
N GLU A 206 -15.18 -15.44 -12.62
CA GLU A 206 -14.92 -14.01 -12.52
C GLU A 206 -15.64 -13.43 -11.29
N PRO A 207 -14.99 -12.58 -10.48
CA PRO A 207 -15.65 -11.86 -9.41
C PRO A 207 -16.77 -10.98 -9.96
N ARG A 208 -17.97 -11.03 -9.36
CA ARG A 208 -19.15 -10.30 -9.85
C ARG A 208 -19.79 -9.40 -8.82
N VAL A 209 -19.63 -9.76 -7.55
CA VAL A 209 -20.20 -9.02 -6.42
C VAL A 209 -19.13 -8.73 -5.38
N ILE A 210 -19.37 -7.73 -4.53
CA ILE A 210 -18.35 -7.23 -3.60
C ILE A 210 -17.75 -8.31 -2.70
N ARG A 211 -18.53 -9.32 -2.29
CA ARG A 211 -18.01 -10.42 -1.46
C ARG A 211 -17.05 -11.37 -2.19
N ASP A 212 -17.01 -11.33 -3.52
CA ASP A 212 -16.07 -12.14 -4.30
C ASP A 212 -14.66 -11.53 -4.27
N LEU A 213 -14.55 -10.24 -3.92
CA LEU A 213 -13.32 -9.53 -3.67
C LEU A 213 -12.91 -9.73 -2.21
N VAL A 214 -12.28 -10.88 -1.95
CA VAL A 214 -11.83 -11.28 -0.62
C VAL A 214 -10.57 -10.53 -0.21
N GLU A 215 -10.33 -10.41 1.10
CA GLU A 215 -9.20 -9.70 1.69
C GLU A 215 -7.84 -10.14 1.14
N GLY A 216 -7.56 -11.42 1.10
CA GLY A 216 -6.43 -12.01 0.40
C GLY A 216 -5.04 -11.80 1.01
N GLY A 217 -4.96 -11.36 2.23
CA GLY A 217 -3.73 -10.95 2.90
C GLY A 217 -3.46 -9.46 2.75
N THR A 218 -3.19 -8.79 3.87
CA THR A 218 -3.01 -7.33 3.89
C THR A 218 -1.54 -6.94 3.85
N LEU A 219 -1.21 -5.98 3.00
CA LEU A 219 0.10 -5.34 2.89
C LEU A 219 0.02 -3.87 3.35
N ALA A 220 1.14 -3.35 3.78
CA ALA A 220 1.38 -1.93 3.97
C ALA A 220 2.57 -1.51 3.10
N TYR A 221 2.62 -0.22 2.77
CA TYR A 221 3.64 0.29 1.86
C TYR A 221 4.30 1.56 2.40
N GLU A 222 5.63 1.61 2.35
CA GLU A 222 6.38 2.84 2.54
C GLU A 222 6.97 3.26 1.18
N VAL A 223 6.54 4.40 0.67
CA VAL A 223 7.06 5.00 -0.56
C VAL A 223 7.99 6.15 -0.17
N SER A 224 9.25 6.08 -0.61
CA SER A 224 10.25 7.09 -0.26
C SER A 224 10.92 7.64 -1.52
N GLY A 225 10.96 8.96 -1.65
CA GLY A 225 11.62 9.65 -2.75
C GLY A 225 11.69 11.15 -2.47
N GLY A 226 12.60 11.88 -3.13
CA GLY A 226 12.73 13.32 -2.96
C GLY A 226 12.98 13.79 -1.52
N GLY A 227 13.51 12.93 -0.65
CA GLY A 227 13.75 13.22 0.77
C GLY A 227 12.50 13.10 1.67
N VAL A 228 11.40 12.57 1.16
CA VAL A 228 10.14 12.34 1.90
C VAL A 228 9.80 10.86 1.87
N SER A 229 9.32 10.34 2.99
CA SER A 229 8.77 8.99 3.13
C SER A 229 7.31 9.02 3.56
N VAL A 230 6.47 8.22 2.89
CA VAL A 230 5.03 8.12 3.10
C VAL A 230 4.70 6.67 3.44
N LEU A 231 4.04 6.43 4.57
CA LEU A 231 3.64 5.10 5.04
C LEU A 231 2.12 4.97 5.03
N ASP A 232 1.61 3.91 4.40
CA ASP A 232 0.19 3.56 4.32
C ASP A 232 -0.08 2.11 4.73
N PHE A 233 -1.24 1.86 5.35
CA PHE A 233 -1.67 0.54 5.84
C PHE A 233 -2.94 0.00 5.17
N GLY A 234 -3.66 0.80 4.43
CA GLY A 234 -4.94 0.42 3.81
C GLY A 234 -6.09 0.14 4.78
N GLY A 235 -5.82 -0.18 6.02
CA GLY A 235 -6.81 -0.48 7.05
C GLY A 235 -6.34 -0.12 8.45
N SER A 236 -7.27 -0.09 9.43
CA SER A 236 -6.99 0.35 10.80
C SER A 236 -6.44 -0.78 11.69
N ASN A 237 -5.43 -1.48 11.19
CA ASN A 237 -4.67 -2.50 11.92
C ASN A 237 -3.27 -2.64 11.31
N TYR A 238 -2.34 -3.29 12.02
CA TYR A 238 -0.97 -3.44 11.57
C TYR A 238 -0.22 -4.52 12.38
N ILE A 239 0.95 -4.93 11.89
CA ILE A 239 1.88 -5.79 12.63
C ILE A 239 2.96 -4.89 13.23
N GLU A 240 3.00 -4.77 14.56
CA GLU A 240 3.87 -3.81 15.25
C GLU A 240 5.37 -4.06 14.97
N SER A 241 5.79 -5.31 14.88
CA SER A 241 7.18 -5.66 14.55
C SER A 241 7.60 -5.27 13.13
N GLU A 242 6.68 -5.19 12.19
CA GLU A 242 6.96 -4.77 10.81
C GLU A 242 7.20 -3.26 10.71
N VAL A 243 6.56 -2.47 11.58
CA VAL A 243 6.65 -1.01 11.57
C VAL A 243 7.66 -0.46 12.57
N ALA A 244 8.12 -1.29 13.52
CA ALA A 244 9.04 -0.87 14.55
C ALA A 244 10.36 -0.36 13.95
N GLY A 245 10.70 0.88 14.28
CA GLY A 245 11.93 1.52 13.77
C GLY A 245 11.75 2.28 12.45
N LEU A 246 10.61 2.20 11.77
CA LEU A 246 10.29 3.12 10.68
C LEU A 246 10.14 4.54 11.21
N ARG A 247 10.46 5.50 10.35
CA ARG A 247 10.37 6.93 10.69
C ARG A 247 9.84 7.69 9.48
N PRO A 248 8.57 7.41 9.08
CA PRO A 248 7.99 8.10 7.94
C PRO A 248 7.81 9.59 8.25
N ASP A 249 7.95 10.44 7.24
CA ASP A 249 7.63 11.87 7.34
C ASP A 249 6.11 12.06 7.36
N VAL A 250 5.41 11.25 6.58
CA VAL A 250 3.95 11.25 6.43
C VAL A 250 3.39 9.87 6.76
N LEU A 251 2.42 9.83 7.66
CA LEU A 251 1.62 8.65 7.95
C LEU A 251 0.20 8.86 7.40
N LEU A 252 -0.22 8.02 6.47
CA LEU A 252 -1.60 7.90 6.05
C LEU A 252 -2.31 7.01 7.07
N LEU A 253 -3.14 7.60 7.93
CA LEU A 253 -3.70 6.93 9.10
C LEU A 253 -5.17 6.58 8.85
N PRO A 254 -5.52 5.30 8.64
CA PRO A 254 -6.90 4.88 8.44
C PRO A 254 -7.80 5.19 9.65
N ALA A 255 -8.97 5.75 9.40
CA ALA A 255 -10.00 5.91 10.43
C ALA A 255 -10.56 4.54 10.86
N GLY A 256 -11.08 4.45 12.06
CA GLY A 256 -11.58 3.19 12.64
C GLY A 256 -10.64 2.65 13.72
N GLY A 257 -10.38 1.35 13.73
CA GLY A 257 -9.46 0.73 14.69
C GLY A 257 -10.05 0.54 16.09
N GLY A 258 -11.32 0.86 16.32
CA GLY A 258 -11.97 0.75 17.64
C GLY A 258 -11.98 -0.66 18.25
N LYS A 259 -11.65 -1.69 17.48
CA LYS A 259 -11.48 -3.08 17.96
C LYS A 259 -10.03 -3.44 18.27
N ILE A 260 -9.09 -2.56 17.95
CA ILE A 260 -7.65 -2.76 18.18
C ILE A 260 -7.25 -1.90 19.37
N ALA A 261 -6.79 -2.56 20.45
CA ALA A 261 -6.41 -1.86 21.68
C ALA A 261 -5.30 -0.83 21.43
N ASP A 262 -5.53 0.41 21.84
CA ASP A 262 -4.60 1.54 21.70
C ASP A 262 -3.99 1.65 20.28
N TYR A 263 -4.85 1.48 19.23
CA TYR A 263 -4.43 1.44 17.82
C TYR A 263 -3.55 2.64 17.45
N VAL A 264 -4.07 3.85 17.64
CA VAL A 264 -3.37 5.09 17.26
C VAL A 264 -2.11 5.29 18.09
N GLY A 265 -2.21 5.09 19.42
CA GLY A 265 -1.09 5.34 20.33
C GLY A 265 0.09 4.41 20.07
N ARG A 266 -0.17 3.13 19.90
CA ARG A 266 0.88 2.15 19.60
C ARG A 266 1.53 2.40 18.25
N LEU A 267 0.73 2.69 17.21
CA LEU A 267 1.23 2.95 15.86
C LEU A 267 2.12 4.19 15.81
N LEU A 268 1.66 5.32 16.37
CA LEU A 268 2.44 6.55 16.38
C LEU A 268 3.78 6.38 17.11
N ARG A 269 3.77 5.71 18.27
CA ARG A 269 5.02 5.40 19.00
C ARG A 269 5.94 4.49 18.21
N ALA A 270 5.41 3.43 17.61
CA ALA A 270 6.20 2.47 16.82
C ALA A 270 6.86 3.13 15.60
N THR A 271 6.20 4.10 14.96
CA THR A 271 6.68 4.84 13.81
C THR A 271 7.41 6.15 14.17
N GLY A 272 7.63 6.42 15.47
CA GLY A 272 8.42 7.55 15.95
C GLY A 272 7.72 8.90 15.90
N ASN A 273 6.39 8.90 15.95
CA ASN A 273 5.53 10.09 15.90
C ASN A 273 5.80 10.93 14.63
N PRO A 274 5.31 10.50 13.47
CA PRO A 274 5.54 11.15 12.18
C PRO A 274 5.20 12.64 12.20
N ARG A 275 5.93 13.44 11.43
CA ARG A 275 5.71 14.89 11.35
C ARG A 275 4.31 15.23 10.88
N TYR A 276 3.82 14.49 9.88
CA TYR A 276 2.48 14.68 9.33
C TYR A 276 1.65 13.40 9.47
N VAL A 277 0.42 13.56 9.92
CA VAL A 277 -0.58 12.49 9.97
C VAL A 277 -1.78 12.92 9.14
N LEU A 278 -2.02 12.22 8.05
CA LEU A 278 -3.14 12.45 7.15
C LEU A 278 -4.17 11.34 7.38
N PRO A 279 -5.41 11.68 7.76
CA PRO A 279 -6.47 10.69 7.89
C PRO A 279 -6.81 10.13 6.51
N THR A 280 -7.07 8.83 6.46
CA THR A 280 -7.56 8.14 5.28
C THR A 280 -8.73 7.22 5.66
N HIS A 281 -9.50 6.74 4.71
CA HIS A 281 -10.64 5.84 4.95
C HIS A 281 -11.70 6.41 5.92
N TRP A 282 -11.90 7.72 5.92
CA TRP A 282 -12.81 8.42 6.82
C TRP A 282 -14.07 8.97 6.15
N ASP A 283 -14.09 8.98 4.80
CA ASP A 283 -15.19 9.50 4.02
C ASP A 283 -16.23 8.42 3.68
N ASP A 284 -17.45 8.88 3.44
CA ASP A 284 -18.56 8.04 2.98
C ASP A 284 -18.30 7.58 1.53
N PHE A 285 -18.21 6.28 1.31
CA PHE A 285 -17.93 5.66 0.02
C PHE A 285 -18.97 5.99 -1.06
N ASP A 286 -20.21 6.15 -0.66
CA ASP A 286 -21.32 6.40 -1.56
C ASP A 286 -21.44 7.89 -1.96
N HIS A 287 -20.50 8.72 -1.46
CA HIS A 287 -20.45 10.14 -1.79
C HIS A 287 -19.46 10.41 -2.94
N PRO A 288 -19.87 11.15 -4.01
CA PRO A 288 -19.05 11.26 -5.20
C PRO A 288 -17.78 12.11 -5.00
N LEU A 289 -16.71 11.77 -5.73
CA LEU A 289 -15.44 12.52 -5.69
C LEU A 289 -15.53 13.98 -6.14
N THR A 290 -16.57 14.33 -6.90
CA THR A 290 -16.79 15.70 -7.39
C THR A 290 -17.37 16.64 -6.33
N GLU A 291 -17.71 16.13 -5.17
CA GLU A 291 -18.22 16.86 -4.03
C GLU A 291 -17.22 16.78 -2.86
N PRO A 292 -17.30 17.72 -1.88
CA PRO A 292 -16.45 17.63 -0.68
C PRO A 292 -16.67 16.32 0.07
N ALA A 293 -15.61 15.75 0.63
CA ALA A 293 -15.68 14.50 1.35
C ALA A 293 -16.63 14.57 2.55
N ARG A 294 -17.44 13.53 2.71
CA ARG A 294 -18.40 13.42 3.79
C ARG A 294 -17.89 12.45 4.86
N ASP A 295 -17.65 12.96 6.08
CA ASP A 295 -17.21 12.14 7.21
C ASP A 295 -18.32 11.18 7.67
N TRP A 296 -18.02 9.88 7.74
CA TRP A 296 -18.91 8.88 8.34
C TRP A 296 -18.87 8.88 9.87
N GLY A 297 -18.13 9.79 10.51
CA GLY A 297 -18.00 9.96 11.96
C GLY A 297 -16.68 9.47 12.54
N GLY A 298 -15.70 9.10 11.70
CA GLY A 298 -14.39 8.61 12.12
C GLY A 298 -13.31 9.67 12.30
N LEU A 299 -13.46 10.84 11.70
CA LEU A 299 -12.42 11.86 11.59
C LEU A 299 -12.08 12.53 12.93
N GLU A 300 -13.07 13.03 13.66
CA GLU A 300 -12.82 13.73 14.92
C GLU A 300 -12.32 12.84 16.04
N PRO A 301 -12.81 11.59 16.23
CA PRO A 301 -12.20 10.65 17.16
C PRO A 301 -10.72 10.35 16.84
N LEU A 302 -10.38 10.23 15.53
CA LEU A 302 -9.02 10.01 15.10
C LEU A 302 -8.12 11.22 15.39
N ARG A 303 -8.59 12.44 15.07
CA ARG A 303 -7.89 13.70 15.38
C ARG A 303 -7.59 13.83 16.87
N ALA A 304 -8.58 13.58 17.70
CA ALA A 304 -8.43 13.64 19.16
C ALA A 304 -7.42 12.63 19.69
N ALA A 305 -7.42 11.40 19.15
CA ALA A 305 -6.47 10.37 19.52
C ALA A 305 -5.03 10.73 19.12
N VAL A 306 -4.83 11.28 17.93
CA VAL A 306 -3.50 11.75 17.47
C VAL A 306 -3.01 12.90 18.35
N ALA A 307 -3.85 13.90 18.64
CA ALA A 307 -3.47 15.04 19.48
C ALA A 307 -3.09 14.63 20.89
N ALA A 308 -3.76 13.61 21.45
CA ALA A 308 -3.49 13.11 22.78
C ALA A 308 -2.14 12.36 22.87
N VAL A 309 -1.75 11.66 21.81
CA VAL A 309 -0.56 10.78 21.82
C VAL A 309 0.68 11.50 21.26
N SER A 310 0.50 12.28 20.21
CA SER A 310 1.59 12.93 19.47
C SER A 310 1.25 14.39 19.17
N PRO A 311 1.24 15.26 20.19
CA PRO A 311 0.89 16.69 20.02
C PRO A 311 1.87 17.45 19.11
N GLN A 312 3.05 16.90 18.84
CA GLN A 312 4.02 17.47 17.90
C GLN A 312 3.71 17.10 16.43
N SER A 313 2.87 16.10 16.19
CA SER A 313 2.47 15.72 14.82
C SER A 313 1.42 16.71 14.29
N THR A 314 1.58 17.14 13.06
CA THR A 314 0.56 17.95 12.38
C THR A 314 -0.49 17.04 11.75
N PHE A 315 -1.72 17.10 12.27
CA PHE A 315 -2.86 16.38 11.67
C PHE A 315 -3.44 17.22 10.52
N VAL A 316 -3.35 16.71 9.29
CA VAL A 316 -3.75 17.41 8.06
C VAL A 316 -4.92 16.67 7.41
N THR A 317 -6.09 17.28 7.37
CA THR A 317 -7.23 16.78 6.59
C THR A 317 -7.13 17.30 5.17
N VAL A 318 -7.18 16.39 4.20
CA VAL A 318 -7.21 16.69 2.76
C VAL A 318 -8.59 16.31 2.25
N ASP A 319 -9.20 17.16 1.44
CA ASP A 319 -10.51 16.89 0.82
C ASP A 319 -10.34 16.14 -0.51
N HIS A 320 -11.44 15.63 -1.09
CA HIS A 320 -11.45 14.96 -2.38
C HIS A 320 -10.68 15.77 -3.44
N LEU A 321 -9.82 15.11 -4.17
CA LEU A 321 -9.00 15.64 -5.27
C LEU A 321 -8.02 16.76 -4.87
N GLN A 322 -7.96 17.14 -3.60
CA GLN A 322 -6.98 18.09 -3.11
C GLN A 322 -5.59 17.46 -2.95
N THR A 323 -4.58 18.31 -2.97
CA THR A 323 -3.17 17.93 -2.89
C THR A 323 -2.55 18.49 -1.61
N PHE A 324 -1.75 17.66 -0.95
CA PHE A 324 -0.88 18.02 0.16
C PHE A 324 0.59 17.95 -0.28
N THR A 325 1.40 18.89 0.20
CA THR A 325 2.88 18.92 0.02
C THR A 325 3.52 18.94 1.39
N PRO A 326 4.25 17.89 1.82
CA PRO A 326 4.89 17.79 3.14
C PRO A 326 6.07 18.73 3.34
#